data_94b4f081cbcc922601c1e6c6014469c0
#
_entry.id   94b4f081cbcc922601c1e6c6014469c0
#
_cell.length_a   1.000
_cell.length_b   1.000
_cell.length_c   1.000
_cell.angle_alpha   90.00
_cell.angle_beta   90.00
_cell.angle_gamma   90.00
#
_symmetry.space_group_name_H-M   'P 1'
#
loop_
_entity.id
_entity.type
_entity.pdbx_description
1 polymer ?
#
loop_
_entity_poly.entity_id
_entity_poly.type
_entity_poly.pdbx_seq_one_letter_code
_entity_poly.pdbx_strand_id
1 'polypeptide(L)'
;RSDFDTLKIGNKSFNSRLMLGTGKYRTVTNAVESIEKSNCDIVTVSIRRLPTNLQNDTTSFLNRLDWKNLWLLPNTAGSQTAEEAIRMAFLGHELACQIGQEDNFFVKLEVIFDPKYLLPDPIGTLKAAEFLVKKGFTVLPYINADPMLALHLEDLGCATVMPLCSPIGFGQGLNNLANIQIIIEN
;
A
#
# COMPACT_ATOMS: atom_id res chain seq x y z
N ARG A 1 -16.25 13.54 17.07
CA ARG A 1 -15.12 13.78 16.14
C ARG A 1 -15.63 14.70 15.05
N SER A 2 -14.97 15.84 14.80
CA SER A 2 -15.37 16.81 13.78
C SER A 2 -15.11 16.25 12.39
N ASP A 3 -15.98 16.53 11.42
CA ASP A 3 -15.85 16.15 9.99
C ASP A 3 -14.54 16.63 9.31
N PHE A 4 -13.75 17.44 10.01
CA PHE A 4 -12.51 18.04 9.53
C PHE A 4 -11.27 17.12 9.56
N ASP A 5 -11.35 15.91 10.11
CA ASP A 5 -10.19 15.01 10.26
C ASP A 5 -10.30 13.70 9.48
N THR A 6 -11.26 13.61 8.56
CA THR A 6 -11.47 12.44 7.72
C THR A 6 -10.42 12.39 6.59
N LEU A 7 -9.70 11.28 6.47
CA LEU A 7 -8.79 11.02 5.35
C LEU A 7 -9.60 10.50 4.16
N LYS A 8 -9.52 11.20 3.02
CA LYS A 8 -10.13 10.74 1.78
C LYS A 8 -9.06 10.23 0.81
N ILE A 9 -9.24 9.00 0.32
CA ILE A 9 -8.39 8.39 -0.72
C ILE A 9 -9.31 7.89 -1.84
N GLY A 10 -9.16 8.44 -3.03
CA GLY A 10 -10.06 8.18 -4.14
C GLY A 10 -11.50 8.53 -3.74
N ASN A 11 -12.42 7.59 -3.83
CA ASN A 11 -13.83 7.75 -3.47
C ASN A 11 -14.17 7.27 -2.05
N LYS A 12 -13.17 6.81 -1.27
CA LYS A 12 -13.37 6.25 0.08
C LYS A 12 -12.85 7.19 1.17
N SER A 13 -13.60 7.27 2.27
CA SER A 13 -13.26 8.07 3.45
C SER A 13 -12.89 7.18 4.63
N PHE A 14 -11.87 7.57 5.39
CA PHE A 14 -11.32 6.87 6.53
C PHE A 14 -11.24 7.80 7.74
N ASN A 15 -11.54 7.27 8.92
CA ASN A 15 -11.47 8.03 10.17
C ASN A 15 -10.04 8.07 10.74
N SER A 16 -9.23 7.07 10.43
CA SER A 16 -7.84 6.99 10.86
C SER A 16 -6.89 7.34 9.72
N ARG A 17 -5.84 8.12 10.03
CA ARG A 17 -4.73 8.40 9.11
C ARG A 17 -3.62 7.36 9.21
N LEU A 18 -3.77 6.39 10.12
CA LEU A 18 -2.79 5.32 10.32
C LEU A 18 -3.10 4.13 9.41
N MET A 19 -2.10 3.72 8.63
CA MET A 19 -2.09 2.48 7.87
C MET A 19 -1.12 1.50 8.54
N LEU A 20 -1.59 0.31 8.91
CA LEU A 20 -0.73 -0.71 9.50
C LEU A 20 -0.28 -1.75 8.50
N GLY A 21 1.03 -2.04 8.52
CA GLY A 21 1.60 -3.19 7.82
C GLY A 21 1.48 -4.48 8.62
N THR A 22 1.47 -5.61 7.93
CA THR A 22 1.35 -6.95 8.53
C THR A 22 2.66 -7.72 8.56
N GLY A 23 3.75 -7.12 8.10
CA GLY A 23 5.08 -7.72 8.12
C GLY A 23 5.77 -7.63 9.48
N LYS A 24 6.63 -8.62 9.80
CA LYS A 24 7.57 -8.61 10.94
C LYS A 24 6.94 -8.73 12.34
N TYR A 25 5.68 -9.08 12.49
CA TYR A 25 5.15 -9.50 13.79
C TYR A 25 5.68 -10.87 14.17
N ARG A 26 5.92 -11.09 15.46
CA ARG A 26 6.42 -12.39 15.97
C ARG A 26 5.36 -13.49 15.85
N THR A 27 4.10 -13.14 16.04
CA THR A 27 2.97 -14.07 15.97
C THR A 27 1.77 -13.41 15.29
N VAL A 28 0.89 -14.23 14.74
CA VAL A 28 -0.39 -13.78 14.20
C VAL A 28 -1.22 -13.04 15.25
N THR A 29 -1.22 -13.53 16.48
CA THR A 29 -1.93 -12.90 17.60
C THR A 29 -1.44 -11.49 17.87
N ASN A 30 -0.11 -11.28 17.91
CA ASN A 30 0.45 -9.93 18.09
C ASN A 30 0.07 -8.97 16.96
N ALA A 31 -0.01 -9.47 15.73
CA ALA A 31 -0.45 -8.66 14.60
C ALA A 31 -1.93 -8.24 14.74
N VAL A 32 -2.81 -9.19 15.06
CA VAL A 32 -4.25 -8.92 15.25
C VAL A 32 -4.47 -7.92 16.39
N GLU A 33 -3.86 -8.17 17.57
CA GLU A 33 -3.98 -7.27 18.72
C GLU A 33 -3.45 -5.85 18.42
N SER A 34 -2.36 -5.74 17.65
CA SER A 34 -1.80 -4.44 17.26
C SER A 34 -2.76 -3.68 16.34
N ILE A 35 -3.39 -4.36 15.40
CA ILE A 35 -4.37 -3.78 14.49
C ILE A 35 -5.59 -3.29 15.28
N GLU A 36 -6.15 -4.13 16.14
CA GLU A 36 -7.31 -3.79 16.98
C GLU A 36 -7.03 -2.59 17.89
N LYS A 37 -5.88 -2.59 18.59
CA LYS A 37 -5.50 -1.52 19.52
C LYS A 37 -5.14 -0.20 18.84
N SER A 38 -4.69 -0.25 17.59
CA SER A 38 -4.30 0.95 16.85
C SER A 38 -5.49 1.78 16.37
N ASN A 39 -6.67 1.20 16.27
CA ASN A 39 -7.85 1.79 15.62
C ASN A 39 -7.54 2.29 14.18
N CYS A 40 -6.65 1.62 13.46
CA CYS A 40 -6.43 1.92 12.04
C CYS A 40 -7.61 1.44 11.21
N ASP A 41 -7.93 2.17 10.14
CA ASP A 41 -8.96 1.76 9.18
C ASP A 41 -8.37 0.96 8.01
N ILE A 42 -7.07 1.06 7.77
CA ILE A 42 -6.40 0.46 6.61
C ILE A 42 -5.30 -0.50 7.08
N VAL A 43 -5.33 -1.73 6.55
CA VAL A 43 -4.31 -2.74 6.79
C VAL A 43 -3.67 -3.16 5.47
N THR A 44 -2.35 -2.99 5.35
CA THR A 44 -1.63 -3.40 4.14
C THR A 44 -1.04 -4.80 4.26
N VAL A 45 -1.24 -5.59 3.19
CA VAL A 45 -0.83 -7.00 3.11
C VAL A 45 -0.01 -7.23 1.85
N SER A 46 1.17 -7.80 2.00
CA SER A 46 2.00 -8.18 0.85
C SER A 46 1.48 -9.45 0.19
N ILE A 47 1.08 -9.35 -1.06
CA ILE A 47 0.49 -10.46 -1.83
C ILE A 47 1.51 -11.58 -2.07
N ARG A 48 2.77 -11.25 -2.35
CA ARG A 48 3.82 -12.26 -2.58
C ARG A 48 4.10 -13.14 -1.36
N ARG A 49 3.80 -12.66 -0.14
CA ARG A 49 4.02 -13.41 1.11
C ARG A 49 2.84 -14.33 1.47
N LEU A 50 1.76 -14.27 0.70
CA LEU A 50 0.65 -15.19 0.89
C LEU A 50 1.05 -16.58 0.39
N PRO A 51 0.84 -17.65 1.18
CA PRO A 51 1.09 -19.02 0.74
C PRO A 51 0.21 -19.35 -0.47
N THR A 52 0.77 -20.05 -1.44
CA THR A 52 0.05 -20.54 -2.62
C THR A 52 -1.04 -21.58 -2.28
N ASN A 53 -0.95 -22.19 -1.11
CA ASN A 53 -1.97 -23.09 -0.57
C ASN A 53 -2.75 -22.34 0.52
N LEU A 54 -4.00 -22.02 0.24
CA LEU A 54 -4.95 -21.28 1.09
C LEU A 54 -5.23 -21.93 2.48
N GLN A 55 -4.54 -23.02 2.83
CA GLN A 55 -4.73 -23.74 4.09
C GLN A 55 -3.70 -23.42 5.20
N ASN A 56 -2.68 -22.60 4.94
CA ASN A 56 -1.62 -22.29 5.91
C ASN A 56 -1.78 -20.89 6.54
N ASP A 57 -1.13 -20.67 7.67
CA ASP A 57 -1.17 -19.56 8.65
C ASP A 57 -1.61 -18.14 8.18
N THR A 58 -1.41 -17.77 6.93
CA THR A 58 -1.78 -16.43 6.42
C THR A 58 -3.27 -16.30 6.18
N THR A 59 -3.94 -17.36 5.71
CA THR A 59 -5.40 -17.43 5.66
C THR A 59 -6.01 -17.37 7.06
N SER A 60 -5.36 -18.01 8.03
CA SER A 60 -5.73 -17.89 9.44
C SER A 60 -5.63 -16.45 9.94
N PHE A 61 -4.60 -15.68 9.55
CA PHE A 61 -4.46 -14.28 9.90
C PHE A 61 -5.57 -13.41 9.30
N LEU A 62 -5.82 -13.51 7.98
CA LEU A 62 -6.87 -12.75 7.30
C LEU A 62 -8.25 -13.05 7.87
N ASN A 63 -8.52 -14.32 8.18
CA ASN A 63 -9.79 -14.75 8.76
C ASN A 63 -10.02 -14.26 10.20
N ARG A 64 -8.99 -13.78 10.89
CA ARG A 64 -9.08 -13.25 12.26
C ARG A 64 -9.32 -11.74 12.32
N LEU A 65 -9.27 -11.06 11.18
CA LEU A 65 -9.50 -9.61 11.10
C LEU A 65 -10.95 -9.30 10.75
N ASP A 66 -11.46 -8.21 11.31
CA ASP A 66 -12.81 -7.71 11.02
C ASP A 66 -12.82 -6.83 9.76
N TRP A 67 -12.91 -7.47 8.61
CA TRP A 67 -12.94 -6.79 7.30
C TRP A 67 -14.21 -5.96 7.05
N LYS A 68 -15.19 -5.97 7.94
CA LYS A 68 -16.33 -5.04 7.88
C LYS A 68 -15.92 -3.64 8.31
N ASN A 69 -14.97 -3.54 9.24
CA ASN A 69 -14.44 -2.29 9.79
C ASN A 69 -13.05 -1.92 9.29
N LEU A 70 -12.35 -2.85 8.65
CA LEU A 70 -11.02 -2.66 8.09
C LEU A 70 -11.07 -2.65 6.57
N TRP A 71 -10.21 -1.84 5.95
CA TRP A 71 -10.01 -1.80 4.51
C TRP A 71 -8.69 -2.47 4.14
N LEU A 72 -8.73 -3.45 3.25
CA LEU A 72 -7.53 -4.11 2.76
C LEU A 72 -6.79 -3.20 1.78
N LEU A 73 -5.51 -3.01 1.97
CA LEU A 73 -4.59 -2.39 1.02
C LEU A 73 -3.57 -3.44 0.54
N PRO A 74 -3.86 -4.15 -0.55
CA PRO A 74 -2.91 -5.08 -1.14
C PRO A 74 -1.64 -4.37 -1.57
N ASN A 75 -0.48 -5.02 -1.35
CA ASN A 75 0.83 -4.45 -1.58
C ASN A 75 1.61 -5.35 -2.56
N THR A 76 2.18 -4.76 -3.60
CA THR A 76 2.95 -5.47 -4.64
C THR A 76 4.42 -5.64 -4.28
N ALA A 77 4.79 -5.54 -3.00
CA ALA A 77 6.16 -5.68 -2.51
C ALA A 77 6.85 -6.95 -3.03
N GLY A 78 8.12 -6.80 -3.40
CA GLY A 78 8.93 -7.85 -4.00
C GLY A 78 8.81 -7.95 -5.52
N SER A 79 7.98 -7.14 -6.17
CA SER A 79 7.96 -7.02 -7.62
C SER A 79 9.17 -6.25 -8.13
N GLN A 80 9.90 -6.84 -9.05
CA GLN A 80 11.09 -6.22 -9.64
C GLN A 80 10.79 -5.50 -10.95
N THR A 81 9.66 -5.81 -11.58
CA THR A 81 9.22 -5.21 -12.84
C THR A 81 7.79 -4.67 -12.73
N ALA A 82 7.43 -3.77 -13.65
CA ALA A 82 6.07 -3.25 -13.77
C ALA A 82 5.06 -4.38 -14.01
N GLU A 83 5.40 -5.36 -14.85
CA GLU A 83 4.55 -6.48 -15.22
C GLU A 83 4.26 -7.39 -14.01
N GLU A 84 5.27 -7.63 -13.15
CA GLU A 84 5.08 -8.36 -11.90
C GLU A 84 4.15 -7.61 -10.94
N ALA A 85 4.37 -6.30 -10.77
CA ALA A 85 3.56 -5.46 -9.91
C ALA A 85 2.09 -5.42 -10.37
N ILE A 86 1.87 -5.29 -11.68
CA ILE A 86 0.52 -5.35 -12.27
C ILE A 86 -0.15 -6.67 -11.94
N ARG A 87 0.54 -7.80 -12.14
CA ARG A 87 0.01 -9.13 -11.81
C ARG A 87 -0.36 -9.25 -10.33
N MET A 88 0.53 -8.77 -9.45
CA MET A 88 0.26 -8.77 -8.00
C MET A 88 -0.93 -7.89 -7.63
N ALA A 89 -1.15 -6.76 -8.31
CA ALA A 89 -2.32 -5.91 -8.07
C ALA A 89 -3.63 -6.64 -8.36
N PHE A 90 -3.73 -7.38 -9.46
CA PHE A 90 -4.93 -8.18 -9.76
C PHE A 90 -5.14 -9.30 -8.75
N LEU A 91 -4.08 -10.02 -8.35
CA LEU A 91 -4.18 -11.02 -7.27
C LEU A 91 -4.62 -10.39 -5.94
N GLY A 92 -4.20 -9.15 -5.67
CA GLY A 92 -4.64 -8.37 -4.52
C GLY A 92 -6.14 -8.06 -4.55
N HIS A 93 -6.67 -7.73 -5.71
CA HIS A 93 -8.11 -7.53 -5.88
C HIS A 93 -8.89 -8.86 -5.71
N GLU A 94 -8.40 -9.97 -6.26
CA GLU A 94 -8.99 -11.30 -6.03
C GLU A 94 -9.05 -11.63 -4.52
N LEU A 95 -7.98 -11.31 -3.79
CA LEU A 95 -7.98 -11.46 -2.34
C LEU A 95 -9.03 -10.57 -1.65
N ALA A 96 -9.16 -9.32 -2.08
CA ALA A 96 -10.20 -8.42 -1.56
C ALA A 96 -11.60 -8.99 -1.78
N CYS A 97 -11.89 -9.55 -2.95
CA CYS A 97 -13.15 -10.25 -3.22
C CYS A 97 -13.39 -11.42 -2.26
N GLN A 98 -12.35 -12.22 -1.95
CA GLN A 98 -12.48 -13.37 -1.04
C GLN A 98 -12.85 -12.97 0.40
N ILE A 99 -12.54 -11.76 0.82
CA ILE A 99 -12.89 -11.24 2.15
C ILE A 99 -14.14 -10.35 2.16
N GLY A 100 -14.88 -10.31 1.04
CA GLY A 100 -16.14 -9.57 0.90
C GLY A 100 -15.98 -8.08 0.57
N GLN A 101 -14.86 -7.70 -0.06
CA GLN A 101 -14.59 -6.33 -0.52
C GLN A 101 -14.47 -6.29 -2.06
N GLU A 102 -15.52 -6.68 -2.77
CA GLU A 102 -15.56 -6.78 -4.24
C GLU A 102 -15.37 -5.42 -4.94
N ASP A 103 -15.69 -4.32 -4.26
CA ASP A 103 -15.50 -2.93 -4.72
C ASP A 103 -14.10 -2.39 -4.42
N ASN A 104 -13.22 -3.18 -3.78
CA ASN A 104 -11.89 -2.77 -3.39
C ASN A 104 -10.86 -2.97 -4.52
N PHE A 105 -10.59 -1.92 -5.27
CA PHE A 105 -9.52 -1.83 -6.27
C PHE A 105 -8.29 -1.05 -5.77
N PHE A 106 -8.11 -0.92 -4.47
CA PHE A 106 -6.93 -0.26 -3.91
C PHE A 106 -5.69 -1.12 -4.09
N VAL A 107 -4.57 -0.47 -4.37
CA VAL A 107 -3.26 -1.12 -4.41
C VAL A 107 -2.16 -0.17 -3.95
N LYS A 108 -1.33 -0.63 -3.00
CA LYS A 108 -0.05 0.00 -2.71
C LYS A 108 0.97 -0.54 -3.72
N LEU A 109 1.32 0.31 -4.69
CA LEU A 109 2.18 -0.07 -5.79
C LEU A 109 3.65 0.08 -5.40
N GLU A 110 4.37 -1.02 -5.38
CA GLU A 110 5.83 -1.07 -5.20
C GLU A 110 6.47 -1.79 -6.38
N VAL A 111 7.44 -1.13 -7.02
CA VAL A 111 8.33 -1.72 -8.02
C VAL A 111 9.75 -1.44 -7.54
N ILE A 112 10.48 -2.50 -7.15
CA ILE A 112 11.82 -2.41 -6.57
C ILE A 112 12.75 -3.32 -7.38
N PHE A 113 13.49 -2.72 -8.30
CA PHE A 113 14.39 -3.45 -9.20
C PHE A 113 15.51 -4.14 -8.43
N ASP A 114 16.13 -3.47 -7.47
CA ASP A 114 17.19 -4.03 -6.62
C ASP A 114 16.69 -4.30 -5.19
N PRO A 115 16.49 -5.57 -4.83
CA PRO A 115 15.98 -5.94 -3.51
C PRO A 115 16.96 -5.67 -2.36
N LYS A 116 18.21 -5.34 -2.65
CA LYS A 116 19.23 -5.09 -1.63
C LYS A 116 18.99 -3.77 -0.89
N TYR A 117 18.61 -2.73 -1.62
CA TYR A 117 18.44 -1.39 -1.04
C TYR A 117 16.98 -1.00 -0.82
N LEU A 118 16.03 -1.74 -1.36
CA LEU A 118 14.59 -1.51 -1.23
C LEU A 118 14.15 -0.12 -1.71
N LEU A 119 14.86 0.44 -2.70
CA LEU A 119 14.54 1.71 -3.31
C LEU A 119 13.56 1.50 -4.48
N PRO A 120 12.53 2.35 -4.60
CA PRO A 120 11.56 2.24 -5.67
C PRO A 120 12.15 2.63 -7.03
N ASP A 121 11.81 1.84 -8.06
CA ASP A 121 12.12 2.14 -9.47
C ASP A 121 11.10 3.14 -10.03
N PRO A 122 11.49 4.38 -10.37
CA PRO A 122 10.54 5.39 -10.87
C PRO A 122 9.93 5.03 -12.22
N ILE A 123 10.72 4.41 -13.13
CA ILE A 123 10.25 4.05 -14.48
C ILE A 123 9.23 2.91 -14.41
N GLY A 124 9.57 1.85 -13.69
CA GLY A 124 8.64 0.73 -13.49
C GLY A 124 7.38 1.14 -12.74
N THR A 125 7.50 2.05 -11.78
CA THR A 125 6.36 2.59 -11.03
C THR A 125 5.41 3.38 -11.94
N LEU A 126 5.93 4.30 -12.77
CA LEU A 126 5.11 5.06 -13.74
C LEU A 126 4.39 4.14 -14.72
N LYS A 127 5.10 3.16 -15.29
CA LYS A 127 4.52 2.20 -16.25
C LYS A 127 3.41 1.37 -15.62
N ALA A 128 3.62 0.85 -14.43
CA ALA A 128 2.61 0.07 -13.72
C ALA A 128 1.41 0.93 -13.29
N ALA A 129 1.67 2.15 -12.79
CA ALA A 129 0.63 3.08 -12.36
C ALA A 129 -0.30 3.46 -13.52
N GLU A 130 0.26 3.84 -14.67
CA GLU A 130 -0.52 4.18 -15.86
C GLU A 130 -1.47 3.05 -16.28
N PHE A 131 -0.96 1.81 -16.30
CA PHE A 131 -1.76 0.64 -16.64
C PHE A 131 -2.88 0.40 -15.62
N LEU A 132 -2.55 0.42 -14.33
CA LEU A 132 -3.49 0.11 -13.26
C LEU A 132 -4.59 1.17 -13.12
N VAL A 133 -4.25 2.46 -13.24
CA VAL A 133 -5.24 3.54 -13.26
C VAL A 133 -6.21 3.38 -14.41
N LYS A 134 -5.73 3.09 -15.64
CA LYS A 134 -6.58 2.79 -16.81
C LYS A 134 -7.50 1.58 -16.60
N LYS A 135 -7.12 0.66 -15.70
CA LYS A 135 -7.93 -0.51 -15.32
C LYS A 135 -8.87 -0.24 -14.14
N GLY A 136 -8.93 0.98 -13.64
CA GLY A 136 -9.83 1.40 -12.56
C GLY A 136 -9.29 1.17 -11.15
N PHE A 137 -8.00 0.86 -10.99
CA PHE A 137 -7.40 0.74 -9.68
C PHE A 137 -7.22 2.11 -9.00
N THR A 138 -7.41 2.13 -7.69
CA THR A 138 -7.02 3.23 -6.82
C THR A 138 -5.57 3.01 -6.41
N VAL A 139 -4.65 3.67 -7.11
CA VAL A 139 -3.21 3.41 -6.99
C VAL A 139 -2.57 4.34 -5.97
N LEU A 140 -1.83 3.75 -5.02
CA LEU A 140 -1.02 4.42 -4.01
C LEU A 140 0.46 4.04 -4.23
N PRO A 141 1.20 4.77 -5.08
CA PRO A 141 2.56 4.40 -5.44
C PRO A 141 3.59 4.75 -4.35
N TYR A 142 4.48 3.80 -4.05
CA TYR A 142 5.66 3.99 -3.22
C TYR A 142 6.79 4.55 -4.07
N ILE A 143 7.34 5.71 -3.70
CA ILE A 143 8.31 6.47 -4.47
C ILE A 143 9.44 7.03 -3.58
N ASN A 144 10.56 7.38 -4.21
CA ASN A 144 11.50 8.33 -3.60
C ASN A 144 10.81 9.70 -3.45
N ALA A 145 11.28 10.53 -2.51
CA ALA A 145 10.75 11.88 -2.32
C ALA A 145 11.20 12.81 -3.46
N ASP A 146 10.68 12.55 -4.66
CA ASP A 146 10.89 13.31 -5.89
C ASP A 146 9.60 14.07 -6.24
N PRO A 147 9.58 15.42 -6.13
CA PRO A 147 8.38 16.21 -6.41
C PRO A 147 7.90 16.09 -7.86
N MET A 148 8.81 15.96 -8.84
CA MET A 148 8.41 15.83 -10.25
C MET A 148 7.79 14.48 -10.55
N LEU A 149 8.32 13.40 -9.98
CA LEU A 149 7.71 12.08 -10.08
C LEU A 149 6.33 12.06 -9.42
N ALA A 150 6.18 12.69 -8.24
CA ALA A 150 4.89 12.81 -7.56
C ALA A 150 3.84 13.49 -8.44
N LEU A 151 4.19 14.61 -9.08
CA LEU A 151 3.32 15.34 -9.99
C LEU A 151 2.93 14.50 -11.21
N HIS A 152 3.89 13.79 -11.83
CA HIS A 152 3.58 12.90 -12.96
C HIS A 152 2.62 11.77 -12.58
N LEU A 153 2.74 11.22 -11.36
CA LEU A 153 1.84 10.18 -10.87
C LEU A 153 0.43 10.72 -10.58
N GLU A 154 0.34 11.96 -10.08
CA GLU A 154 -0.94 12.66 -9.92
C GLU A 154 -1.61 12.89 -11.28
N ASP A 155 -0.87 13.39 -12.27
CA ASP A 155 -1.36 13.59 -13.65
C ASP A 155 -1.84 12.29 -14.29
N LEU A 156 -1.23 11.15 -13.97
CA LEU A 156 -1.70 9.83 -14.39
C LEU A 156 -3.01 9.40 -13.70
N GLY A 157 -3.42 10.07 -12.63
CA GLY A 157 -4.62 9.76 -11.87
C GLY A 157 -4.40 8.84 -10.67
N CYS A 158 -3.18 8.76 -10.14
CA CYS A 158 -2.95 8.08 -8.86
C CYS A 158 -3.71 8.80 -7.74
N ALA A 159 -4.26 8.03 -6.81
CA ALA A 159 -5.09 8.59 -5.74
C ALA A 159 -4.27 9.28 -4.63
N THR A 160 -3.02 8.91 -4.48
CA THR A 160 -2.04 9.47 -3.54
C THR A 160 -0.64 9.25 -4.09
N VAL A 161 0.37 9.78 -3.38
CA VAL A 161 1.76 9.34 -3.47
C VAL A 161 2.28 8.98 -2.07
N MET A 162 3.18 8.02 -1.98
CA MET A 162 3.74 7.53 -0.72
C MET A 162 5.28 7.71 -0.75
N PRO A 163 5.79 8.94 -0.55
CA PRO A 163 7.22 9.20 -0.57
C PRO A 163 7.89 8.57 0.65
N LEU A 164 9.00 7.86 0.45
CA LEU A 164 9.79 7.33 1.55
C LEU A 164 10.53 8.46 2.31
N CYS A 165 10.58 8.36 3.62
CA CYS A 165 11.39 9.25 4.46
C CYS A 165 12.86 8.81 4.50
N SER A 166 13.07 7.48 4.52
CA SER A 166 14.36 6.81 4.43
C SER A 166 14.15 5.35 4.00
N PRO A 167 15.17 4.66 3.48
CA PRO A 167 15.05 3.25 3.11
C PRO A 167 14.59 2.39 4.29
N ILE A 168 13.70 1.44 4.02
CA ILE A 168 13.09 0.58 5.04
C ILE A 168 14.16 -0.22 5.78
N GLY A 169 14.18 -0.12 7.11
CA GLY A 169 15.09 -0.88 7.97
C GLY A 169 16.46 -0.23 8.20
N PHE A 170 16.75 0.92 7.61
CA PHE A 170 18.05 1.61 7.77
C PHE A 170 18.10 2.54 8.99
N GLY A 171 16.97 2.86 9.60
CA GLY A 171 16.90 3.67 10.82
C GLY A 171 17.40 5.11 10.66
N GLN A 172 17.34 5.67 9.45
CA GLN A 172 17.91 7.00 9.14
C GLN A 172 16.95 8.17 9.42
N GLY A 173 15.73 7.89 9.87
CA GLY A 173 14.74 8.91 10.17
C GLY A 173 14.18 9.61 8.92
N LEU A 174 13.91 10.92 9.03
CA LEU A 174 13.36 11.74 7.95
C LEU A 174 14.48 12.52 7.25
N ASN A 175 14.98 11.99 6.13
CA ASN A 175 16.09 12.59 5.39
C ASN A 175 15.66 13.60 4.30
N ASN A 176 14.41 13.49 3.84
CA ASN A 176 13.92 14.20 2.63
C ASN A 176 12.85 15.25 2.96
N LEU A 177 12.94 15.90 4.13
CA LEU A 177 11.90 16.83 4.60
C LEU A 177 11.57 17.93 3.59
N ALA A 178 12.58 18.55 3.00
CA ALA A 178 12.38 19.64 2.03
C ALA A 178 11.60 19.17 0.79
N ASN A 179 11.95 18.00 0.24
CA ASN A 179 11.25 17.43 -0.92
C ASN A 179 9.82 17.03 -0.56
N ILE A 180 9.61 16.47 0.63
CA ILE A 180 8.27 16.09 1.10
C ILE A 180 7.40 17.34 1.28
N GLN A 181 7.94 18.45 1.77
CA GLN A 181 7.23 19.72 1.85
C GLN A 181 6.79 20.21 0.47
N ILE A 182 7.69 20.18 -0.52
CA ILE A 182 7.35 20.56 -1.90
C ILE A 182 6.22 19.68 -2.45
N ILE A 183 6.24 18.37 -2.19
CA ILE A 183 5.17 17.45 -2.61
C ILE A 183 3.82 17.80 -1.95
N ILE A 184 3.83 18.24 -0.69
CA ILE A 184 2.60 18.59 0.05
C ILE A 184 2.03 19.94 -0.43
N GLU A 185 2.90 20.87 -0.82
CA GLU A 185 2.54 22.25 -1.18
C GLU A 185 2.03 22.36 -2.64
N ASN A 186 2.33 21.39 -3.49
CA ASN A 186 1.90 21.36 -4.90
C ASN A 186 0.76 20.36 -5.13
#